data_27ff5ebc458d980a98ae9a4111526fd6
#
_entry.id   27ff5ebc458d980a98ae9a4111526fd6
#
_cell.length_a   1.000
_cell.length_b   1.000
_cell.length_c   1.000
_cell.angle_alpha   90.00
_cell.angle_beta   90.00
_cell.angle_gamma   90.00
#
_symmetry.space_group_name_H-M   'P 1'
#
loop_
_entity.id
_entity.type
_entity.pdbx_description
1 polymer ?
#
loop_
_entity_poly.entity_id
_entity_poly.type
_entity_poly.pdbx_seq_one_letter_code
_entity_poly.pdbx_strand_id
1 'polypeptide(L)'
;MTNTEVFKALTGDSGKLKDLAGSTITVKEVKTVETDKKIAVIKTSDDKLFVSSSRNVVQIIPLLKNMVELKPVELFVVATDIGNGKSTINVKLKG
;
A
#
# COMPACT_ATOMS: atom_id res chain seq x y z
N MET A 1 -6.25 11.40 2.91
CA MET A 1 -7.02 11.01 1.72
C MET A 1 -8.47 11.41 1.90
N THR A 2 -9.09 11.89 0.82
CA THR A 2 -10.50 12.21 0.82
C THR A 2 -11.33 10.95 0.59
N ASN A 3 -12.62 11.01 0.90
CA ASN A 3 -13.54 9.91 0.60
C ASN A 3 -13.58 9.60 -0.90
N THR A 4 -13.49 10.64 -1.74
CA THR A 4 -13.45 10.48 -3.19
C THR A 4 -12.23 9.66 -3.63
N GLU A 5 -11.07 9.95 -3.06
CA GLU A 5 -9.84 9.22 -3.38
C GLU A 5 -9.92 7.76 -2.96
N VAL A 6 -10.45 7.49 -1.75
CA VAL A 6 -10.63 6.12 -1.26
C VAL A 6 -11.61 5.37 -2.16
N PHE A 7 -12.71 6.00 -2.54
CA PHE A 7 -13.69 5.39 -3.43
C PHE A 7 -13.07 5.03 -4.78
N LYS A 8 -12.30 5.93 -5.37
CA LYS A 8 -11.61 5.67 -6.64
C LYS A 8 -10.63 4.50 -6.51
N ALA A 9 -9.87 4.47 -5.43
CA ALA A 9 -8.91 3.39 -5.19
C ALA A 9 -9.61 2.03 -5.12
N LEU A 10 -10.76 1.95 -4.47
CA LEU A 10 -11.48 0.69 -4.28
C LEU A 10 -12.29 0.27 -5.51
N THR A 11 -12.60 1.18 -6.42
CA THR A 11 -13.38 0.89 -7.63
C THR A 11 -12.54 0.72 -8.89
N GLY A 12 -11.22 0.61 -8.75
CA GLY A 12 -10.34 0.29 -9.86
C GLY A 12 -9.61 1.46 -10.50
N ASP A 13 -9.82 2.69 -10.01
CA ASP A 13 -9.10 3.87 -10.51
C ASP A 13 -7.76 4.06 -9.79
N SER A 14 -7.09 2.95 -9.51
CA SER A 14 -5.80 2.96 -8.81
C SER A 14 -4.93 1.84 -9.33
N GLY A 15 -3.63 1.93 -9.09
CA GLY A 15 -2.70 0.83 -9.34
C GLY A 15 -2.78 -0.21 -8.24
N LYS A 16 -2.25 -1.39 -8.52
CA LYS A 16 -2.07 -2.42 -7.50
C LYS A 16 -0.64 -2.36 -6.98
N LEU A 17 -0.50 -2.42 -5.66
CA LEU A 17 0.82 -2.33 -5.04
C LEU A 17 1.76 -3.44 -5.56
N LYS A 18 1.23 -4.61 -5.87
CA LYS A 18 2.03 -5.72 -6.39
C LYS A 18 2.74 -5.39 -7.70
N ASP A 19 2.20 -4.46 -8.49
CA ASP A 19 2.82 -4.06 -9.75
C ASP A 19 4.07 -3.21 -9.54
N LEU A 20 4.30 -2.76 -8.32
CA LEU A 20 5.48 -1.99 -7.93
C LEU A 20 6.56 -2.85 -7.28
N ALA A 21 6.41 -4.18 -7.28
CA ALA A 21 7.41 -5.07 -6.70
C ALA A 21 8.78 -4.82 -7.32
N GLY A 22 9.81 -4.72 -6.47
CA GLY A 22 11.16 -4.37 -6.90
C GLY A 22 11.43 -2.88 -6.98
N SER A 23 10.44 -2.04 -6.69
CA SER A 23 10.58 -0.59 -6.76
C SER A 23 10.53 0.05 -5.38
N THR A 24 11.12 1.24 -5.28
CA THR A 24 11.00 2.09 -4.09
C THR A 24 9.91 3.12 -4.36
N ILE A 25 9.03 3.32 -3.37
CA ILE A 25 7.99 4.35 -3.44
C ILE A 25 8.10 5.26 -2.24
N THR A 26 7.67 6.50 -2.41
CA THR A 26 7.58 7.46 -1.31
C THR A 26 6.10 7.65 -0.98
N VAL A 27 5.73 7.33 0.25
CA VAL A 27 4.35 7.29 0.71
C VAL A 27 4.07 8.49 1.59
N LYS A 28 2.98 9.22 1.31
CA LYS A 28 2.58 10.37 2.13
C LYS A 28 1.29 10.14 2.91
N GLU A 29 0.45 9.20 2.49
CA GLU A 29 -0.79 8.87 3.21
C GLU A 29 -1.09 7.39 3.08
N VAL A 30 -1.65 6.81 4.13
CA VAL A 30 -2.08 5.41 4.15
C VAL A 30 -3.41 5.29 4.88
N LYS A 31 -4.18 4.27 4.54
CA LYS A 31 -5.45 3.98 5.21
C LYS A 31 -5.79 2.50 5.05
N THR A 32 -6.43 1.92 6.05
CA THR A 32 -7.04 0.60 5.93
C THR A 32 -8.55 0.79 5.76
N VAL A 33 -9.09 0.11 4.76
CA VAL A 33 -10.54 0.09 4.51
C VAL A 33 -11.03 -1.33 4.68
N GLU A 34 -12.09 -1.51 5.45
CA GLU A 34 -12.67 -2.82 5.68
C GLU A 34 -13.99 -2.93 4.91
N THR A 35 -14.03 -3.86 3.97
CA THR A 35 -15.23 -4.21 3.21
C THR A 35 -15.48 -5.71 3.48
N ASP A 36 -15.54 -6.55 2.46
CA ASP A 36 -15.55 -8.02 2.65
C ASP A 36 -14.23 -8.49 3.25
N LYS A 37 -13.16 -7.75 2.97
CA LYS A 37 -11.82 -8.00 3.48
C LYS A 37 -11.15 -6.66 3.76
N LYS A 38 -10.04 -6.70 4.48
CA LYS A 38 -9.25 -5.50 4.75
C LYS A 38 -8.37 -5.17 3.56
N ILE A 39 -8.40 -3.91 3.14
CA ILE A 39 -7.63 -3.42 2.00
C ILE A 39 -6.81 -2.22 2.46
N ALA A 40 -5.52 -2.25 2.14
CA ALA A 40 -4.63 -1.12 2.38
C ALA A 40 -4.68 -0.18 1.18
N VAL A 41 -4.87 1.10 1.44
CA VAL A 41 -4.84 2.15 0.42
C VAL A 41 -3.65 3.05 0.73
N ILE A 42 -2.80 3.26 -0.26
CA ILE A 42 -1.57 4.03 -0.13
C ILE A 42 -1.57 5.14 -1.16
N LYS A 43 -1.24 6.35 -0.71
CA LYS A 43 -1.07 7.50 -1.60
C LYS A 43 0.41 7.90 -1.58
N THR A 44 1.01 7.97 -2.78
CA THR A 44 2.41 8.33 -2.93
C THR A 44 2.58 9.85 -3.01
N SER A 45 3.83 10.32 -2.91
CA SER A 45 4.13 11.75 -2.95
C SER A 45 3.75 12.41 -4.26
N ASP A 46 3.65 11.64 -5.35
CA ASP A 46 3.23 12.13 -6.66
C ASP A 46 1.71 12.00 -6.87
N ASP A 47 0.95 11.84 -5.78
CA ASP A 47 -0.53 11.79 -5.75
C ASP A 47 -1.13 10.58 -6.45
N LYS A 48 -0.35 9.50 -6.61
CA LYS A 48 -0.87 8.24 -7.14
C LYS A 48 -1.41 7.36 -6.02
N LEU A 49 -2.46 6.62 -6.33
CA LEU A 49 -3.11 5.72 -5.38
C LEU A 49 -2.80 4.27 -5.73
N PHE A 50 -2.50 3.47 -4.70
CA PHE A 50 -2.26 2.05 -4.84
C PHE A 50 -3.02 1.29 -3.76
N VAL A 51 -3.44 0.07 -4.09
CA VAL A 51 -4.18 -0.77 -3.14
C VAL A 51 -3.50 -2.13 -3.01
N SER A 52 -3.67 -2.74 -1.85
CA SER A 52 -3.22 -4.11 -1.60
C SER A 52 -4.11 -4.77 -0.58
N SER A 53 -4.47 -6.01 -0.83
CA SER A 53 -5.15 -6.86 0.15
C SER A 53 -4.18 -7.81 0.84
N SER A 54 -2.88 -7.66 0.59
CA SER A 54 -1.87 -8.49 1.23
C SER A 54 -1.92 -8.30 2.74
N ARG A 55 -2.00 -9.42 3.47
CA ARG A 55 -2.01 -9.40 4.93
C ARG A 55 -0.79 -8.67 5.49
N ASN A 56 0.37 -8.89 4.89
CA ASN A 56 1.61 -8.27 5.35
C ASN A 56 1.55 -6.75 5.25
N VAL A 57 0.97 -6.23 4.17
CA VAL A 57 0.83 -4.78 3.98
C VAL A 57 -0.23 -4.23 4.91
N VAL A 58 -1.38 -4.89 5.00
CA VAL A 58 -2.49 -4.43 5.85
C VAL A 58 -2.06 -4.35 7.31
N GLN A 59 -1.27 -5.31 7.78
CA GLN A 59 -0.83 -5.36 9.18
C GLN A 59 0.05 -4.18 9.58
N ILE A 60 0.83 -3.62 8.66
CA ILE A 60 1.75 -2.54 9.00
C ILE A 60 1.17 -1.15 8.75
N ILE A 61 -0.04 -1.05 8.19
CA ILE A 61 -0.67 0.25 7.93
C ILE A 61 -0.79 1.12 9.17
N PRO A 62 -1.20 0.60 10.35
CA PRO A 62 -1.27 1.45 11.55
C PRO A 62 0.09 2.06 11.92
N LEU A 63 1.16 1.30 11.77
CA LEU A 63 2.52 1.81 12.01
C LEU A 63 2.90 2.86 10.97
N LEU A 64 2.66 2.58 9.70
CA LEU A 64 2.96 3.53 8.62
C LEU A 64 2.16 4.81 8.78
N LYS A 65 0.91 4.73 9.21
CA LYS A 65 0.07 5.91 9.43
C LYS A 65 0.72 6.86 10.43
N ASN A 66 1.27 6.33 11.52
CA ASN A 66 1.98 7.15 12.50
C ASN A 66 3.24 7.77 11.92
N MET A 67 3.94 7.04 11.08
CA MET A 67 5.18 7.52 10.47
C MET A 67 4.95 8.62 9.44
N VAL A 68 3.94 8.47 8.58
CA VAL A 68 3.67 9.45 7.52
C VAL A 68 3.09 10.75 8.08
N GLU A 69 2.58 10.76 9.30
CA GLU A 69 2.15 12.00 9.96
C GLU A 69 3.34 12.92 10.24
N LEU A 70 4.54 12.36 10.40
CA LEU A 70 5.75 13.13 10.65
C LEU A 70 6.39 13.61 9.35
N LYS A 71 6.53 12.74 8.38
CA LYS A 71 7.08 13.04 7.05
C LYS A 71 6.82 11.86 6.12
N PRO A 72 6.88 12.07 4.80
CA PRO A 72 6.75 10.96 3.85
C PRO A 72 7.77 9.87 4.12
N VAL A 73 7.38 8.63 3.87
CA VAL A 73 8.19 7.45 4.16
C VAL A 73 8.55 6.74 2.86
N GLU A 74 9.83 6.40 2.71
CA GLU A 74 10.28 5.59 1.58
C GLU A 74 10.16 4.12 1.92
N LEU A 75 9.50 3.37 1.04
CA LEU A 75 9.29 1.94 1.18
C LEU A 75 9.77 1.20 -0.05
N PHE A 76 10.35 0.03 0.16
CA PHE A 76 10.69 -0.90 -0.91
C PHE A 76 9.62 -1.98 -0.97
N VAL A 77 9.03 -2.18 -2.16
CA VAL A 77 7.97 -3.18 -2.36
C VAL A 77 8.60 -4.49 -2.79
N VAL A 78 8.26 -5.55 -2.07
CA VAL A 78 8.84 -6.88 -2.30
C VAL A 78 7.73 -7.88 -2.59
N ALA A 79 7.90 -8.65 -3.66
CA ALA A 79 7.05 -9.80 -3.94
C ALA A 79 7.80 -11.06 -3.51
N THR A 80 7.15 -11.90 -2.72
CA THR A 80 7.72 -13.17 -2.26
C THR A 80 6.89 -14.31 -2.83
N ASP A 81 7.57 -15.25 -3.50
CA ASP A 81 6.91 -16.43 -4.03
C ASP A 81 6.62 -17.40 -2.87
N ILE A 82 5.37 -17.79 -2.72
CA ILE A 82 4.93 -18.73 -1.68
C ILE A 82 4.59 -20.10 -2.24
N GLY A 83 4.89 -20.33 -3.53
CA GLY A 83 4.64 -21.61 -4.21
C GLY A 83 3.33 -21.62 -5.00
N ASN A 84 3.14 -22.67 -5.81
CA ASN A 84 1.94 -22.87 -6.62
C ASN A 84 1.60 -21.69 -7.55
N GLY A 85 2.61 -20.96 -8.01
CA GLY A 85 2.41 -19.79 -8.85
C GLY A 85 1.84 -18.59 -8.14
N LYS A 86 1.79 -18.62 -6.81
CA LYS A 86 1.27 -17.50 -5.99
C LYS A 86 2.41 -16.71 -5.39
N SER A 87 2.18 -15.43 -5.18
CA SER A 87 3.12 -14.55 -4.49
C SER A 87 2.37 -13.68 -3.49
N THR A 88 3.10 -13.24 -2.49
CA THR A 88 2.59 -12.27 -1.52
C THR A 88 3.42 -10.99 -1.60
N ILE A 89 2.80 -9.88 -1.26
CA ILE A 89 3.45 -8.57 -1.28
C ILE A 89 3.76 -8.14 0.14
N ASN A 90 4.95 -7.59 0.32
CA ASN A 90 5.34 -6.95 1.58
C ASN A 90 6.03 -5.64 1.24
N VAL A 91 6.16 -4.77 2.24
CA VAL A 91 6.91 -3.52 2.10
C VAL A 91 7.94 -3.46 3.22
N LYS A 92 9.09 -2.87 2.90
CA LYS A 92 10.18 -2.69 3.85
C LYS A 92 10.60 -1.24 3.86
N LEU A 93 10.97 -0.73 5.02
CA LEU A 93 11.55 0.59 5.10
C LEU A 93 12.86 0.63 4.33
N LYS A 94 13.01 1.66 3.51
CA LYS A 94 14.28 1.93 2.84
C LYS A 94 15.11 2.84 3.74
N GLY A 95 16.31 2.48 3.95
CA GLY A 95 17.25 3.27 4.77
C GLY A 95 17.69 2.58 6.03
#